data_32bce8fd1391203a14742e73f98a01c0
#
_entry.id   32bce8fd1391203a14742e73f98a01c0
#
_cell.length_a   1.000
_cell.length_b   1.000
_cell.length_c   1.000
_cell.angle_alpha   90.00
_cell.angle_beta   90.00
_cell.angle_gamma   90.00
#
_symmetry.space_group_name_H-M   'P 1'
#
loop_
_entity.id
_entity.type
_entity.pdbx_description
1 polymer ?
#
loop_
_entity_poly.entity_id
_entity_poly.type
_entity_poly.pdbx_seq_one_letter_code
_entity_poly.pdbx_strand_id
1 'polypeptide(L)'
;MGEDVRTELRPGDLAAIIGLHGVLYDREYGFDVRFEAHVAEPLGRAVRRGLTDRERIWLVEHDGALAGTIAIVEESAGTAQLRWFLVAPGARGNGLGGRLLDQAIAFSREAGYQKIILWTVSALTDAARLYRKAGFKKVEEHPGQPWGRDVVEEKYEMVVSDIGTSPPP
;
A
#
# COMPACT_ATOMS: atom_id res chain seq x y z
N MET A 1 -24.64 -4.29 4.05
CA MET A 1 -23.71 -5.08 4.88
C MET A 1 -22.37 -4.35 4.92
N GLY A 2 -21.84 -4.17 6.10
CA GLY A 2 -20.59 -3.42 6.28
C GLY A 2 -19.40 -4.19 5.78
N GLU A 3 -18.43 -3.47 5.21
CA GLU A 3 -17.12 -4.01 4.89
C GLU A 3 -16.43 -4.40 6.21
N ASP A 4 -15.97 -5.64 6.32
CA ASP A 4 -15.26 -6.13 7.50
C ASP A 4 -13.76 -5.88 7.28
N VAL A 5 -13.18 -4.98 8.10
CA VAL A 5 -11.75 -4.66 8.07
C VAL A 5 -11.05 -5.44 9.17
N ARG A 6 -10.14 -6.31 8.81
CA ARG A 6 -9.32 -7.06 9.77
C ARG A 6 -7.83 -6.86 9.55
N THR A 7 -7.06 -7.10 10.60
CA THR A 7 -5.59 -6.97 10.60
C THR A 7 -4.90 -8.27 11.00
N GLU A 8 -5.65 -9.25 11.48
CA GLU A 8 -5.13 -10.59 11.77
C GLU A 8 -5.04 -11.39 10.47
N LEU A 9 -3.83 -11.86 10.15
CA LEU A 9 -3.59 -12.70 8.97
C LEU A 9 -3.98 -14.15 9.24
N ARG A 10 -4.60 -14.77 8.24
CA ARG A 10 -5.06 -16.16 8.24
C ARG A 10 -4.44 -16.93 7.07
N PRO A 11 -4.36 -18.26 7.15
CA PRO A 11 -3.99 -19.07 5.99
C PRO A 11 -4.88 -18.75 4.78
N GLY A 12 -4.24 -18.52 3.63
CA GLY A 12 -4.91 -18.11 2.40
C GLY A 12 -4.83 -16.62 2.08
N ASP A 13 -4.56 -15.76 3.06
CA ASP A 13 -4.52 -14.30 2.85
C ASP A 13 -3.40 -13.87 1.91
N LEU A 14 -2.21 -14.44 2.06
CA LEU A 14 -1.09 -14.12 1.17
C LEU A 14 -1.44 -14.49 -0.28
N ALA A 15 -2.01 -15.67 -0.48
CA ALA A 15 -2.44 -16.12 -1.80
C ALA A 15 -3.49 -15.17 -2.40
N ALA A 16 -4.44 -14.70 -1.58
CA ALA A 16 -5.48 -13.75 -2.01
C ALA A 16 -4.88 -12.39 -2.40
N ILE A 17 -3.97 -11.84 -1.59
CA ILE A 17 -3.29 -10.56 -1.87
C ILE A 17 -2.48 -10.67 -3.17
N ILE A 18 -1.63 -11.70 -3.28
CA ILE A 18 -0.75 -11.91 -4.43
C ILE A 18 -1.59 -12.14 -5.70
N GLY A 19 -2.58 -13.01 -5.64
CA GLY A 19 -3.43 -13.35 -6.78
C GLY A 19 -4.25 -12.15 -7.27
N LEU A 20 -4.82 -11.37 -6.35
CA LEU A 20 -5.59 -10.17 -6.70
C LEU A 20 -4.72 -9.12 -7.39
N HIS A 21 -3.51 -8.86 -6.88
CA HIS A 21 -2.55 -7.97 -7.52
C HIS A 21 -2.16 -8.48 -8.91
N GLY A 22 -1.75 -9.73 -9.02
CA GLY A 22 -1.31 -10.30 -10.29
C GLY A 22 -2.39 -10.23 -11.37
N VAL A 23 -3.59 -10.67 -11.06
CA VAL A 23 -4.71 -10.71 -12.02
C VAL A 23 -5.18 -9.29 -12.41
N LEU A 24 -5.31 -8.37 -11.46
CA LEU A 24 -5.80 -7.03 -11.78
C LEU A 24 -4.76 -6.21 -12.55
N TYR A 25 -3.50 -6.29 -12.19
CA TYR A 25 -2.45 -5.54 -12.89
C TYR A 25 -2.19 -6.09 -14.30
N ASP A 26 -2.35 -7.40 -14.54
CA ASP A 26 -2.38 -7.95 -15.89
C ASP A 26 -3.55 -7.38 -16.69
N ARG A 27 -4.75 -7.47 -16.17
CA ARG A 27 -5.97 -7.01 -16.86
C ARG A 27 -5.99 -5.51 -17.15
N GLU A 28 -5.60 -4.71 -16.17
CA GLU A 28 -5.71 -3.24 -16.26
C GLU A 28 -4.48 -2.61 -16.92
N TYR A 29 -3.28 -3.20 -16.79
CA TYR A 29 -2.02 -2.60 -17.23
C TYR A 29 -1.16 -3.52 -18.10
N GLY A 30 -1.52 -4.80 -18.24
CA GLY A 30 -0.76 -5.77 -19.03
C GLY A 30 0.57 -6.19 -18.43
N PHE A 31 0.68 -6.14 -17.08
CA PHE A 31 1.89 -6.58 -16.38
C PHE A 31 1.93 -8.11 -16.35
N ASP A 32 3.11 -8.67 -16.59
CA ASP A 32 3.31 -10.12 -16.61
C ASP A 32 3.51 -10.72 -15.19
N VAL A 33 3.73 -12.03 -15.13
CA VAL A 33 3.88 -12.78 -13.88
C VAL A 33 5.03 -12.28 -12.99
N ARG A 34 6.01 -11.56 -13.54
CA ARG A 34 7.08 -10.94 -12.74
C ARG A 34 6.58 -9.88 -11.78
N PHE A 35 5.46 -9.21 -12.11
CA PHE A 35 4.80 -8.31 -11.17
C PHE A 35 4.23 -9.08 -9.96
N GLU A 36 3.63 -10.23 -10.19
CA GLU A 36 3.13 -11.10 -9.12
C GLU A 36 4.28 -11.55 -8.19
N ALA A 37 5.42 -11.94 -8.75
CA ALA A 37 6.62 -12.25 -7.98
C ALA A 37 7.14 -11.05 -7.19
N HIS A 38 7.09 -9.85 -7.77
CA HIS A 38 7.44 -8.59 -7.12
C HIS A 38 6.56 -8.28 -5.89
N VAL A 39 5.29 -8.64 -5.93
CA VAL A 39 4.37 -8.54 -4.78
C VAL A 39 4.66 -9.65 -3.76
N ALA A 40 4.84 -10.88 -4.22
CA ALA A 40 4.94 -12.08 -3.39
C ALA A 40 6.20 -12.10 -2.52
N GLU A 41 7.34 -11.72 -3.07
CA GLU A 41 8.63 -11.84 -2.39
C GLU A 41 8.72 -10.99 -1.10
N PRO A 42 8.47 -9.67 -1.11
CA PRO A 42 8.52 -8.87 0.11
C PRO A 42 7.40 -9.21 1.09
N LEU A 43 6.21 -9.58 0.60
CA LEU A 43 5.09 -10.00 1.44
C LEU A 43 5.42 -11.29 2.21
N GLY A 44 5.90 -12.31 1.51
CA GLY A 44 6.31 -13.57 2.12
C GLY A 44 7.44 -13.38 3.14
N ARG A 45 8.40 -12.51 2.85
CA ARG A 45 9.50 -12.18 3.75
C ARG A 45 9.01 -11.50 5.02
N ALA A 46 8.12 -10.51 4.91
CA ALA A 46 7.55 -9.79 6.05
C ALA A 46 6.77 -10.73 6.98
N VAL A 47 5.92 -11.57 6.42
CA VAL A 47 5.11 -12.51 7.21
C VAL A 47 5.96 -13.61 7.85
N ARG A 48 6.97 -14.14 7.15
CA ARG A 48 7.88 -15.15 7.70
C ARG A 48 8.70 -14.59 8.87
N ARG A 49 9.16 -13.36 8.78
CA ARG A 49 9.89 -12.67 9.84
C ARG A 49 9.00 -12.36 11.05
N GLY A 50 7.71 -12.22 10.83
CA GLY A 50 6.74 -11.69 11.77
C GLY A 50 6.63 -10.16 11.66
N LEU A 51 5.41 -9.68 11.60
CA LEU A 51 5.13 -8.24 11.65
C LEU A 51 5.40 -7.74 13.08
N THR A 52 6.04 -6.58 13.18
CA THR A 52 6.25 -5.91 14.46
C THR A 52 5.01 -5.11 14.87
N ASP A 53 5.00 -4.55 16.06
CA ASP A 53 3.94 -3.64 16.53
C ASP A 53 3.88 -2.31 15.74
N ARG A 54 4.93 -2.02 14.96
CA ARG A 54 5.03 -0.87 14.05
C ARG A 54 4.64 -1.19 12.61
N GLU A 55 4.23 -2.43 12.34
CA GLU A 55 3.85 -2.91 11.00
C GLU A 55 2.45 -3.50 11.04
N ARG A 56 1.69 -3.29 9.99
CA ARG A 56 0.31 -3.78 9.89
C ARG A 56 -0.13 -3.97 8.46
N ILE A 57 -0.93 -5.01 8.24
CA ILE A 57 -1.64 -5.26 6.99
C ILE A 57 -3.14 -5.18 7.32
N TRP A 58 -3.87 -4.37 6.57
CA TRP A 58 -5.34 -4.31 6.62
C TRP A 58 -5.91 -5.09 5.44
N LEU A 59 -6.90 -5.87 5.72
CA LEU A 59 -7.62 -6.69 4.75
C LEU A 59 -9.10 -6.34 4.85
N VAL A 60 -9.70 -6.06 3.72
CA VAL A 60 -11.15 -5.81 3.62
C VAL A 60 -11.79 -6.94 2.85
N GLU A 61 -12.77 -7.57 3.46
CA GLU A 61 -13.54 -8.65 2.86
C GLU A 61 -14.96 -8.18 2.51
N HIS A 62 -15.44 -8.66 1.39
CA HIS A 62 -16.82 -8.49 0.96
C HIS A 62 -17.30 -9.81 0.36
N ASP A 63 -18.38 -10.36 0.89
CA ASP A 63 -18.93 -11.66 0.47
C ASP A 63 -17.91 -12.81 0.46
N GLY A 64 -17.00 -12.82 1.43
CA GLY A 64 -15.97 -13.87 1.57
C GLY A 64 -14.78 -13.76 0.61
N ALA A 65 -14.69 -12.69 -0.16
CA ALA A 65 -13.57 -12.41 -1.04
C ALA A 65 -12.81 -11.15 -0.62
N LEU A 66 -11.50 -11.10 -0.90
CA LEU A 66 -10.69 -9.93 -0.65
C LEU A 66 -11.15 -8.77 -1.55
N ALA A 67 -11.63 -7.70 -0.94
CA ALA A 67 -12.12 -6.49 -1.62
C ALA A 67 -11.09 -5.36 -1.60
N GLY A 68 -10.18 -5.36 -0.64
CA GLY A 68 -9.14 -4.34 -0.53
C GLY A 68 -8.04 -4.74 0.44
N THR A 69 -6.88 -4.16 0.26
CA THR A 69 -5.72 -4.34 1.14
C THR A 69 -4.84 -3.11 1.12
N ILE A 70 -4.16 -2.87 2.22
CA ILE A 70 -3.08 -1.88 2.36
C ILE A 70 -2.17 -2.33 3.49
N ALA A 71 -0.91 -1.93 3.46
CA ALA A 71 0.02 -2.25 4.53
C ALA A 71 0.98 -1.12 4.84
N ILE A 72 1.43 -1.08 6.07
CA ILE A 72 2.58 -0.31 6.53
C ILE A 72 3.64 -1.30 7.01
N VAL A 73 4.83 -1.18 6.46
CA VAL A 73 6.02 -1.92 6.88
C VAL A 73 7.17 -0.95 7.16
N GLU A 74 8.09 -1.34 8.01
CA GLU A 74 9.27 -0.52 8.31
C GLU A 74 10.28 -0.62 7.17
N GLU A 75 10.63 0.51 6.58
CA GLU A 75 11.68 0.62 5.55
C GLU A 75 13.05 0.86 6.20
N SER A 76 13.10 1.78 7.13
CA SER A 76 14.27 2.15 7.92
C SER A 76 13.84 2.86 9.20
N ALA A 77 14.79 3.17 10.07
CA ALA A 77 14.47 3.92 11.29
C ALA A 77 13.75 5.23 10.95
N GLY A 78 12.55 5.39 11.46
CA GLY A 78 11.71 6.58 11.25
C GLY A 78 10.97 6.63 9.91
N THR A 79 11.19 5.69 8.99
CA THR A 79 10.53 5.67 7.68
C THR A 79 9.68 4.41 7.51
N ALA A 80 8.39 4.60 7.31
CA ALA A 80 7.45 3.56 6.90
C ALA A 80 7.37 3.47 5.38
N GLN A 81 7.12 2.28 4.86
CA GLN A 81 6.71 2.09 3.48
C GLN A 81 5.27 1.61 3.42
N LEU A 82 4.45 2.32 2.66
CA LEU A 82 3.11 1.88 2.31
C LEU A 82 3.21 0.87 1.16
N ARG A 83 2.60 -0.30 1.33
CA ARG A 83 2.68 -1.40 0.37
C ARG A 83 1.34 -2.08 0.16
N TRP A 84 1.27 -2.89 -0.89
CA TRP A 84 0.15 -3.79 -1.21
C TRP A 84 -1.20 -3.08 -1.11
N PHE A 85 -1.26 -1.85 -1.63
CA PHE A 85 -2.47 -1.04 -1.66
C PHE A 85 -3.26 -1.33 -2.93
N LEU A 86 -4.43 -1.91 -2.77
CA LEU A 86 -5.32 -2.25 -3.86
C LEU A 86 -6.76 -2.31 -3.38
N VAL A 87 -7.66 -1.82 -4.22
CA VAL A 87 -9.11 -1.98 -4.06
C VAL A 87 -9.65 -2.71 -5.28
N ALA A 88 -10.34 -3.83 -5.05
CA ALA A 88 -10.95 -4.62 -6.12
C ALA A 88 -11.97 -3.78 -6.90
N PRO A 89 -12.11 -3.98 -8.23
CA PRO A 89 -12.99 -3.17 -9.06
C PRO A 89 -14.41 -3.03 -8.53
N GLY A 90 -15.01 -4.11 -8.02
CA GLY A 90 -16.36 -4.10 -7.46
C GLY A 90 -16.52 -3.34 -6.14
N ALA A 91 -15.43 -2.99 -5.47
CA ALA A 91 -15.41 -2.24 -4.22
C ALA A 91 -14.95 -0.78 -4.40
N ARG A 92 -14.70 -0.35 -5.63
CA ARG A 92 -14.31 1.03 -5.96
C ARG A 92 -15.52 1.97 -5.97
N GLY A 93 -15.27 3.28 -5.85
CA GLY A 93 -16.28 4.31 -5.98
C GLY A 93 -17.09 4.63 -4.72
N ASN A 94 -16.82 3.94 -3.59
CA ASN A 94 -17.47 4.17 -2.29
C ASN A 94 -16.54 4.78 -1.22
N GLY A 95 -15.34 5.22 -1.63
CA GLY A 95 -14.36 5.84 -0.72
C GLY A 95 -13.49 4.85 0.08
N LEU A 96 -13.57 3.54 -0.18
CA LEU A 96 -12.79 2.52 0.54
C LEU A 96 -11.27 2.80 0.48
N GLY A 97 -10.75 3.12 -0.71
CA GLY A 97 -9.32 3.44 -0.86
C GLY A 97 -8.86 4.60 0.01
N GLY A 98 -9.66 5.66 0.07
CA GLY A 98 -9.38 6.82 0.94
C GLY A 98 -9.39 6.44 2.43
N ARG A 99 -10.38 5.67 2.87
CA ARG A 99 -10.45 5.21 4.26
C ARG A 99 -9.26 4.32 4.65
N LEU A 100 -8.85 3.40 3.78
CA LEU A 100 -7.68 2.56 4.01
C LEU A 100 -6.40 3.40 4.10
N LEU A 101 -6.24 4.36 3.20
CA LEU A 101 -5.08 5.24 3.21
C LEU A 101 -5.04 6.10 4.48
N ASP A 102 -6.17 6.65 4.91
CA ASP A 102 -6.28 7.43 6.16
C ASP A 102 -5.91 6.58 7.39
N GLN A 103 -6.38 5.33 7.44
CA GLN A 103 -6.02 4.39 8.52
C GLN A 103 -4.52 4.09 8.54
N ALA A 104 -3.91 3.86 7.38
CA ALA A 104 -2.47 3.60 7.28
C ALA A 104 -1.64 4.81 7.72
N ILE A 105 -2.05 6.02 7.36
CA ILE A 105 -1.38 7.27 7.76
C ILE A 105 -1.52 7.48 9.28
N ALA A 106 -2.72 7.32 9.83
CA ALA A 106 -2.96 7.45 11.27
C ALA A 106 -2.12 6.45 12.08
N PHE A 107 -2.11 5.19 11.66
CA PHE A 107 -1.28 4.16 12.26
C PHE A 107 0.21 4.51 12.22
N SER A 108 0.70 5.05 11.11
CA SER A 108 2.11 5.43 10.97
C SER A 108 2.51 6.55 11.95
N ARG A 109 1.61 7.50 12.19
CA ARG A 109 1.82 8.54 13.20
C ARG A 109 1.86 7.97 14.61
N GLU A 110 0.90 7.12 14.96
CA GLU A 110 0.82 6.45 16.27
C GLU A 110 2.04 5.55 16.52
N ALA A 111 2.54 4.87 15.48
CA ALA A 111 3.74 4.04 15.54
C ALA A 111 5.04 4.84 15.64
N GLY A 112 4.99 6.18 15.55
CA GLY A 112 6.14 7.06 15.72
C GLY A 112 7.02 7.20 14.48
N TYR A 113 6.51 6.88 13.30
CA TYR A 113 7.23 7.16 12.06
C TYR A 113 7.29 8.67 11.79
N GLN A 114 8.37 9.11 11.19
CA GLN A 114 8.56 10.51 10.76
C GLN A 114 8.06 10.72 9.33
N LYS A 115 8.18 9.68 8.50
CA LYS A 115 7.90 9.74 7.07
C LYS A 115 7.29 8.42 6.57
N ILE A 116 6.40 8.53 5.58
CA ILE A 116 5.92 7.39 4.79
C ILE A 116 6.43 7.56 3.35
N ILE A 117 6.95 6.51 2.77
CA ILE A 117 7.24 6.41 1.35
C ILE A 117 6.31 5.38 0.69
N LEU A 118 6.10 5.53 -0.61
CA LEU A 118 5.46 4.51 -1.43
C LEU A 118 6.03 4.55 -2.85
N TRP A 119 5.95 3.41 -3.51
CA TRP A 119 6.24 3.29 -4.94
C TRP A 119 4.96 2.93 -5.70
N THR A 120 4.76 3.57 -6.83
CA THR A 120 3.63 3.35 -7.73
C THR A 120 4.12 3.47 -9.19
N VAL A 121 3.23 3.40 -10.14
CA VAL A 121 3.55 3.64 -11.54
C VAL A 121 2.66 4.76 -12.10
N SER A 122 3.17 5.48 -13.09
CA SER A 122 2.50 6.66 -13.66
C SER A 122 1.11 6.35 -14.25
N ALA A 123 0.88 5.11 -14.68
CA ALA A 123 -0.42 4.67 -15.22
C ALA A 123 -1.54 4.63 -14.18
N LEU A 124 -1.22 4.53 -12.89
CA LEU A 124 -2.19 4.51 -11.79
C LEU A 124 -2.61 5.94 -11.41
N THR A 125 -3.30 6.60 -12.29
CA THR A 125 -3.67 8.02 -12.13
C THR A 125 -4.63 8.28 -10.99
N ASP A 126 -5.57 7.37 -10.72
CA ASP A 126 -6.51 7.48 -9.60
C ASP A 126 -5.80 7.32 -8.26
N ALA A 127 -4.87 6.38 -8.16
CA ALA A 127 -4.03 6.22 -6.97
C ALA A 127 -3.17 7.45 -6.71
N ALA A 128 -2.54 8.01 -7.76
CA ALA A 128 -1.74 9.23 -7.65
C ALA A 128 -2.56 10.42 -7.16
N ARG A 129 -3.80 10.55 -7.64
CA ARG A 129 -4.72 11.60 -7.19
C ARG A 129 -5.05 11.43 -5.70
N LEU A 130 -5.28 10.20 -5.26
CA LEU A 130 -5.54 9.87 -3.86
C LEU A 130 -4.34 10.20 -2.97
N TYR A 131 -3.13 9.84 -3.39
CA TYR A 131 -1.90 10.14 -2.66
C TYR A 131 -1.68 11.64 -2.52
N ARG A 132 -1.82 12.39 -3.59
CA ARG A 132 -1.65 13.86 -3.57
C ARG A 132 -2.68 14.53 -2.65
N LYS A 133 -3.93 14.09 -2.70
CA LYS A 133 -4.99 14.59 -1.81
C LYS A 133 -4.67 14.33 -0.34
N ALA A 134 -4.05 13.21 -0.02
CA ALA A 134 -3.63 12.88 1.34
C ALA A 134 -2.39 13.65 1.82
N GLY A 135 -1.64 14.29 0.91
CA GLY A 135 -0.47 15.09 1.22
C GLY A 135 0.87 14.49 0.79
N PHE A 136 0.86 13.39 0.06
CA PHE A 136 2.07 12.82 -0.55
C PHE A 136 2.55 13.70 -1.71
N LYS A 137 3.88 13.75 -1.90
CA LYS A 137 4.55 14.44 -3.00
C LYS A 137 5.43 13.47 -3.77
N LYS A 138 5.38 13.54 -5.09
CA LYS A 138 6.29 12.78 -5.94
C LYS A 138 7.72 13.34 -5.82
N VAL A 139 8.68 12.47 -5.54
CA VAL A 139 10.10 12.83 -5.32
C VAL A 139 11.07 12.18 -6.29
N GLU A 140 10.70 11.06 -6.89
CA GLU A 140 11.54 10.34 -7.86
C GLU A 140 10.68 9.71 -8.94
N GLU A 141 11.28 9.47 -10.13
CA GLU A 141 10.68 8.65 -11.18
C GLU A 141 11.76 7.88 -11.94
N HIS A 142 11.46 6.64 -12.33
CA HIS A 142 12.38 5.74 -13.02
C HIS A 142 11.65 5.02 -14.17
N PRO A 143 11.94 5.37 -15.44
CA PRO A 143 11.41 4.62 -16.58
C PRO A 143 12.11 3.26 -16.70
N GLY A 144 11.37 2.24 -17.14
CA GLY A 144 11.90 0.89 -17.33
C GLY A 144 10.83 -0.07 -17.85
N GLN A 145 11.19 -1.37 -17.90
CA GLN A 145 10.32 -2.46 -18.35
C GLN A 145 10.38 -3.65 -17.38
N PRO A 146 10.08 -3.46 -16.09
CA PRO A 146 10.29 -4.52 -15.11
C PRO A 146 9.32 -5.70 -15.27
N TRP A 147 8.15 -5.48 -15.89
CA TRP A 147 7.06 -6.45 -15.96
C TRP A 147 6.47 -6.61 -17.38
N GLY A 148 7.34 -6.58 -18.39
CA GLY A 148 6.98 -6.81 -19.79
C GLY A 148 6.32 -5.62 -20.51
N ARG A 149 6.27 -4.48 -19.88
CA ARG A 149 5.71 -3.22 -20.41
C ARG A 149 6.60 -2.06 -20.04
N ASP A 150 6.54 -1.00 -20.84
CA ASP A 150 7.09 0.30 -20.48
C ASP A 150 6.31 0.87 -19.31
N VAL A 151 7.00 1.17 -18.23
CA VAL A 151 6.43 1.82 -17.05
C VAL A 151 7.35 2.93 -16.58
N VAL A 152 6.77 3.93 -15.94
CA VAL A 152 7.51 4.91 -15.14
C VAL A 152 7.14 4.65 -13.69
N GLU A 153 8.09 4.10 -12.93
CA GLU A 153 7.93 3.94 -11.48
C GLU A 153 8.09 5.31 -10.82
N GLU A 154 7.20 5.63 -9.91
CA GLU A 154 7.18 6.91 -9.21
C GLU A 154 7.24 6.67 -7.70
N LYS A 155 8.11 7.40 -7.01
CA LYS A 155 8.17 7.42 -5.56
C LYS A 155 7.47 8.65 -5.02
N TYR A 156 6.64 8.43 -4.01
CA TYR A 156 5.98 9.49 -3.25
C TYR A 156 6.41 9.45 -1.80
N GLU A 157 6.46 10.60 -1.17
CA GLU A 157 6.79 10.75 0.25
C GLU A 157 5.79 11.67 0.95
N MET A 158 5.57 11.42 2.24
CA MET A 158 4.77 12.24 3.14
C MET A 158 5.44 12.30 4.51
N VAL A 159 5.66 13.49 5.04
CA VAL A 159 6.08 13.69 6.43
C VAL A 159 4.85 13.54 7.33
N VAL A 160 4.94 12.67 8.32
CA VAL A 160 3.83 12.34 9.23
C VAL A 160 4.12 12.71 10.69
N SER A 161 5.38 13.01 11.03
CA SER A 161 5.69 13.54 12.34
C SER A 161 5.10 14.94 12.46
N ASP A 162 4.39 15.19 13.57
CA ASP A 162 4.22 16.54 14.02
C ASP A 162 5.63 17.08 14.28
N ILE A 163 6.08 18.02 13.45
CA ILE A 163 7.19 18.89 13.83
C ILE A 163 6.61 19.71 14.96
N GLY A 164 6.66 19.15 16.18
CA GLY A 164 6.26 19.84 17.36
C GLY A 164 7.05 21.13 17.37
N THR A 165 6.38 22.25 17.27
CA THR A 165 6.87 23.48 17.83
C THR A 165 7.09 23.18 19.30
N SER A 166 8.33 22.81 19.65
CA SER A 166 8.76 22.90 21.04
C SER A 166 8.46 24.32 21.45
N PRO A 167 7.72 24.57 22.57
CA PRO A 167 7.56 25.90 23.06
C PRO A 167 8.97 26.43 23.36
N PRO A 168 9.26 27.67 23.07
CA PRO A 168 10.53 28.28 23.41
C PRO A 168 10.73 28.19 24.94
N PRO A 169 11.99 28.03 25.41
CA PRO A 169 12.31 27.93 26.82
C PRO A 169 11.86 29.13 27.62
#